data_60a62435e8c9e6272f093858e00d8cce
#
_entry.id   60a62435e8c9e6272f093858e00d8cce
#
_cell.length_a   1.000
_cell.length_b   1.000
_cell.length_c   1.000
_cell.angle_alpha   90.00
_cell.angle_beta   90.00
_cell.angle_gamma   90.00
#
_symmetry.space_group_name_H-M   'P 1'
#
loop_
_entity.id
_entity.type
_entity.pdbx_description
1 polymer ?
#
loop_
_entity_poly.entity_id
_entity_poly.type
_entity_poly.pdbx_seq_one_letter_code
_entity_poly.pdbx_strand_id
1 'polypeptide(L)'
;MMSVSKAMQAATIGVNCLTAYVILQVLDLYATSYDYDKTAEESKRFFAAYQNKFHFAIHEHTAGELIRERANANEPFMGLRTFKGRQPVKAEVSVAKNYMEPEELDAMKSLVSGFFDFAEMQAKLHKRMYMKDYLDLLDNLIRANDRPVLEGKGKVSFEAAKEYAENEYKKYKQRTLSPAEEDYMETIRALNATAKKKSAENKNKPQNT
;
A
#
# COMPACT_ATOMS: atom_id res chain seq x y z
N MET A 1 7.67 9.04 -25.72
CA MET A 1 6.54 8.09 -25.62
C MET A 1 7.07 6.74 -25.16
N MET A 2 7.05 6.48 -23.85
CA MET A 2 7.41 5.15 -23.33
C MET A 2 6.20 4.22 -23.48
N SER A 3 6.43 3.08 -24.13
CA SER A 3 5.37 2.15 -24.51
C SER A 3 4.66 1.53 -23.30
N VAL A 4 3.37 1.28 -23.44
CA VAL A 4 2.47 0.52 -22.54
C VAL A 4 3.10 -0.79 -22.02
N SER A 5 4.09 -1.33 -22.73
CA SER A 5 4.89 -2.52 -22.38
C SER A 5 5.66 -2.40 -21.04
N LYS A 6 6.17 -1.20 -20.67
CA LYS A 6 6.88 -1.02 -19.39
C LYS A 6 5.94 -0.89 -18.20
N ALA A 7 4.74 -0.35 -18.40
CA ALA A 7 3.69 -0.34 -17.39
C ALA A 7 3.19 -1.77 -17.06
N MET A 8 3.10 -2.64 -18.09
CA MET A 8 2.77 -4.05 -17.90
C MET A 8 3.89 -4.83 -17.20
N GLN A 9 5.17 -4.51 -17.42
CA GLN A 9 6.29 -5.15 -16.70
C GLN A 9 6.35 -4.76 -15.21
N ALA A 10 6.00 -3.51 -14.85
CA ALA A 10 5.90 -3.09 -13.46
C ALA A 10 4.74 -3.81 -12.72
N ALA A 11 3.63 -4.09 -13.39
CA ALA A 11 2.53 -4.88 -12.85
C ALA A 11 2.94 -6.35 -12.56
N THR A 12 3.92 -6.89 -13.27
CA THR A 12 4.45 -8.25 -13.09
C THR A 12 5.33 -8.39 -11.84
N ILE A 13 5.86 -7.27 -11.30
CA ILE A 13 6.73 -7.26 -10.11
C ILE A 13 5.93 -7.14 -8.78
N GLY A 14 4.62 -7.35 -8.81
CA GLY A 14 3.80 -7.35 -7.58
C GLY A 14 3.52 -5.95 -7.00
N VAL A 15 3.90 -4.88 -7.68
CA VAL A 15 3.50 -3.52 -7.35
C VAL A 15 2.04 -3.35 -7.78
N ASN A 16 1.16 -3.07 -6.84
CA ASN A 16 -0.26 -2.90 -7.11
C ASN A 16 -0.46 -1.79 -8.16
N CYS A 17 -1.31 -2.04 -9.14
CA CYS A 17 -1.52 -1.23 -10.36
C CYS A 17 -1.59 0.28 -10.12
N LEU A 18 -2.25 0.73 -9.03
CA LEU A 18 -2.38 2.16 -8.72
C LEU A 18 -1.05 2.81 -8.31
N THR A 19 -0.24 2.14 -7.47
CA THR A 19 1.05 2.69 -7.04
C THR A 19 2.05 2.72 -8.21
N ALA A 20 2.05 1.66 -9.04
CA ALA A 20 2.86 1.63 -10.26
C ALA A 20 2.44 2.72 -11.25
N TYR A 21 1.14 2.94 -11.41
CA TYR A 21 0.60 3.98 -12.28
C TYR A 21 0.99 5.38 -11.80
N VAL A 22 0.83 5.68 -10.51
CA VAL A 22 1.24 6.95 -9.92
C VAL A 22 2.75 7.18 -10.06
N ILE A 23 3.56 6.17 -9.75
CA ILE A 23 5.01 6.25 -9.89
C ILE A 23 5.41 6.50 -11.36
N LEU A 24 4.77 5.82 -12.30
CA LEU A 24 5.07 6.00 -13.73
C LEU A 24 4.64 7.38 -14.23
N GLN A 25 3.49 7.89 -13.84
CA GLN A 25 3.07 9.24 -14.18
C GLN A 25 3.99 10.28 -13.56
N VAL A 26 4.41 10.11 -12.31
CA VAL A 26 5.40 10.98 -11.66
C VAL A 26 6.71 10.92 -12.43
N LEU A 27 7.20 9.74 -12.82
CA LEU A 27 8.43 9.58 -13.61
C LEU A 27 8.32 10.24 -14.99
N ASP A 28 7.18 10.13 -15.66
CA ASP A 28 6.96 10.76 -16.95
C ASP A 28 6.91 12.30 -16.81
N LEU A 29 6.26 12.81 -15.77
CA LEU A 29 6.24 14.24 -15.45
C LEU A 29 7.66 14.74 -15.14
N TYR A 30 8.44 13.97 -14.40
CA TYR A 30 9.84 14.28 -14.10
C TYR A 30 10.72 14.32 -15.33
N ALA A 31 10.52 13.38 -16.24
CA ALA A 31 11.27 13.35 -17.50
C ALA A 31 11.05 14.63 -18.32
N THR A 32 10.01 15.43 -17.98
CA THR A 32 9.75 16.74 -18.58
C THR A 32 10.40 17.90 -17.82
N SER A 33 10.93 17.67 -16.59
CA SER A 33 11.63 18.72 -15.85
C SER A 33 12.99 19.04 -16.49
N TYR A 34 13.36 20.31 -16.44
CA TYR A 34 14.56 20.80 -17.09
C TYR A 34 15.86 20.30 -16.42
N ASP A 35 15.81 20.00 -15.14
CA ASP A 35 16.92 19.56 -14.28
C ASP A 35 16.87 18.07 -13.93
N TYR A 36 16.13 17.26 -14.72
CA TYR A 36 16.01 15.84 -14.45
C TYR A 36 17.28 15.04 -14.73
N ASP A 37 17.82 14.36 -13.72
CA ASP A 37 18.89 13.38 -13.87
C ASP A 37 18.45 12.01 -13.31
N LYS A 38 18.41 11.00 -14.21
CA LYS A 38 18.02 9.60 -13.86
C LYS A 38 18.91 8.94 -12.82
N THR A 39 20.16 9.38 -12.71
CA THR A 39 21.18 8.73 -11.89
C THR A 39 21.38 9.44 -10.55
N ALA A 40 20.86 10.65 -10.40
CA ALA A 40 21.11 11.46 -9.24
C ALA A 40 20.39 10.92 -8.00
N GLU A 41 21.11 10.85 -6.91
CA GLU A 41 20.57 10.58 -5.57
C GLU A 41 19.49 11.60 -5.20
N GLU A 42 19.56 12.79 -5.78
CA GLU A 42 18.57 13.85 -5.67
C GLU A 42 17.21 13.45 -6.20
N SER A 43 17.14 12.76 -7.34
CA SER A 43 15.88 12.26 -7.89
C SER A 43 15.21 11.25 -6.93
N LYS A 44 15.97 10.36 -6.31
CA LYS A 44 15.43 9.41 -5.31
C LYS A 44 14.88 10.14 -4.10
N ARG A 45 15.64 11.12 -3.57
CA ARG A 45 15.20 11.94 -2.43
C ARG A 45 13.92 12.70 -2.72
N PHE A 46 13.82 13.21 -3.95
CA PHE A 46 12.64 13.91 -4.38
C PHE A 46 11.41 12.97 -4.42
N PHE A 47 11.51 11.78 -5.03
CA PHE A 47 10.40 10.83 -5.04
C PHE A 47 9.95 10.45 -3.64
N ALA A 48 10.90 10.25 -2.71
CA ALA A 48 10.57 9.98 -1.32
C ALA A 48 9.85 11.17 -0.66
N ALA A 49 10.30 12.39 -0.91
CA ALA A 49 9.66 13.61 -0.40
C ALA A 49 8.23 13.76 -0.95
N TYR A 50 8.06 13.55 -2.24
CA TYR A 50 6.79 13.61 -2.93
C TYR A 50 5.77 12.61 -2.35
N GLN A 51 6.16 11.34 -2.25
CA GLN A 51 5.30 10.31 -1.65
C GLN A 51 4.92 10.65 -0.21
N ASN A 52 5.89 11.10 0.60
CA ASN A 52 5.64 11.45 1.98
C ASN A 52 4.69 12.66 2.13
N LYS A 53 4.77 13.66 1.22
CA LYS A 53 3.84 14.79 1.22
C LYS A 53 2.41 14.37 0.94
N PHE A 54 2.19 13.44 -0.01
CA PHE A 54 0.85 12.90 -0.27
C PHE A 54 0.32 12.13 0.93
N HIS A 55 1.11 11.24 1.51
CA HIS A 55 0.70 10.51 2.71
C HIS A 55 0.34 11.46 3.83
N PHE A 56 1.22 12.42 4.12
CA PHE A 56 1.01 13.38 5.20
C PHE A 56 -0.24 14.25 5.00
N ALA A 57 -0.51 14.67 3.78
CA ALA A 57 -1.72 15.44 3.47
C ALA A 57 -3.02 14.66 3.75
N ILE A 58 -3.00 13.34 3.70
CA ILE A 58 -4.20 12.50 3.88
C ILE A 58 -4.42 12.11 5.34
N HIS A 59 -3.37 11.65 6.03
CA HIS A 59 -3.50 11.06 7.36
C HIS A 59 -2.44 11.56 8.37
N GLU A 60 -1.75 12.66 8.06
CA GLU A 60 -0.77 13.36 8.92
C GLU A 60 0.46 12.50 9.32
N HIS A 61 0.72 11.43 8.55
CA HIS A 61 1.87 10.55 8.72
C HIS A 61 2.60 10.39 7.39
N THR A 62 3.92 10.29 7.44
CA THR A 62 4.68 9.79 6.29
C THR A 62 4.41 8.30 6.06
N ALA A 63 4.82 7.75 4.91
CA ALA A 63 4.68 6.33 4.64
C ALA A 63 5.31 5.44 5.72
N GLY A 64 6.49 5.83 6.23
CA GLY A 64 7.17 5.10 7.30
C GLY A 64 6.44 5.20 8.65
N GLU A 65 5.94 6.37 8.97
CA GLU A 65 5.17 6.61 10.21
C GLU A 65 3.85 5.83 10.21
N LEU A 66 3.14 5.78 9.07
CA LEU A 66 1.91 5.00 8.93
C LEU A 66 2.13 3.50 9.16
N ILE A 67 3.18 2.95 8.55
CA ILE A 67 3.55 1.54 8.77
C ILE A 67 3.85 1.30 10.25
N ARG A 68 4.63 2.20 10.87
CA ARG A 68 5.02 2.06 12.27
C ARG A 68 3.84 2.13 13.23
N GLU A 69 2.84 2.93 12.92
CA GLU A 69 1.63 3.11 13.71
C GLU A 69 0.68 1.92 13.58
N ARG A 70 0.44 1.46 12.32
CA ARG A 70 -0.64 0.51 12.03
C ARG A 70 -0.20 -0.94 11.94
N ALA A 71 1.07 -1.24 11.71
CA ALA A 71 1.57 -2.61 11.68
C ALA A 71 1.62 -3.19 13.10
N ASN A 72 0.72 -4.14 13.39
CA ASN A 72 0.60 -4.76 14.70
C ASN A 72 0.25 -6.25 14.56
N ALA A 73 1.13 -7.13 15.04
CA ALA A 73 0.93 -8.58 15.00
C ALA A 73 -0.34 -9.06 15.74
N ASN A 74 -0.89 -8.25 16.64
CA ASN A 74 -2.10 -8.59 17.41
C ASN A 74 -3.39 -8.28 16.66
N GLU A 75 -3.32 -7.41 15.64
CA GLU A 75 -4.47 -7.04 14.83
C GLU A 75 -4.76 -8.08 13.74
N PRO A 76 -6.02 -8.22 13.31
CA PRO A 76 -6.36 -9.01 12.14
C PRO A 76 -5.53 -8.58 10.93
N PHE A 77 -4.91 -9.57 10.27
CA PHE A 77 -4.03 -9.32 9.11
C PHE A 77 -2.92 -8.29 9.37
N MET A 78 -2.45 -8.18 10.61
CA MET A 78 -1.45 -7.18 11.05
C MET A 78 -1.88 -5.71 10.86
N GLY A 79 -3.16 -5.42 10.82
CA GLY A 79 -3.69 -4.09 10.50
C GLY A 79 -3.70 -3.73 9.02
N LEU A 80 -3.31 -4.66 8.11
CA LEU A 80 -3.43 -4.43 6.67
C LEU A 80 -4.90 -4.44 6.25
N ARG A 81 -5.28 -3.46 5.42
CA ARG A 81 -6.60 -3.32 4.80
C ARG A 81 -6.64 -3.89 3.39
N THR A 82 -5.48 -3.96 2.73
CA THR A 82 -5.35 -4.47 1.36
C THR A 82 -4.15 -5.40 1.24
N PHE A 83 -4.38 -6.63 0.76
CA PHE A 83 -3.34 -7.63 0.47
C PHE A 83 -3.86 -8.64 -0.54
N LYS A 84 -2.98 -9.48 -1.10
CA LYS A 84 -3.34 -10.54 -2.05
C LYS A 84 -3.59 -11.85 -1.30
N GLY A 85 -4.60 -12.60 -1.76
CA GLY A 85 -4.89 -13.93 -1.20
C GLY A 85 -5.63 -13.88 0.13
N ARG A 86 -5.51 -14.96 0.91
CA ARG A 86 -6.24 -15.16 2.19
C ARG A 86 -5.53 -14.55 3.39
N GLN A 87 -4.22 -14.36 3.30
CA GLN A 87 -3.37 -13.80 4.35
C GLN A 87 -2.27 -12.92 3.75
N PRO A 88 -1.82 -11.90 4.48
CA PRO A 88 -0.72 -11.05 4.03
C PRO A 88 0.57 -11.85 3.83
N VAL A 89 1.38 -11.43 2.86
CA VAL A 89 2.72 -11.95 2.64
C VAL A 89 3.78 -10.91 3.03
N LYS A 90 5.01 -11.37 3.29
CA LYS A 90 6.11 -10.52 3.76
C LYS A 90 6.36 -9.29 2.87
N ALA A 91 6.19 -9.42 1.56
CA ALA A 91 6.39 -8.30 0.63
C ALA A 91 5.34 -7.18 0.76
N GLU A 92 4.18 -7.47 1.36
CA GLU A 92 3.06 -6.53 1.48
C GLU A 92 3.13 -5.69 2.75
N VAL A 93 3.80 -6.19 3.81
CA VAL A 93 3.81 -5.54 5.12
C VAL A 93 4.66 -4.27 5.18
N SER A 94 5.53 -4.04 4.20
CA SER A 94 6.32 -2.81 4.07
C SER A 94 5.72 -1.79 3.10
N VAL A 95 4.46 -1.99 2.68
CA VAL A 95 3.78 -1.11 1.73
C VAL A 95 2.74 -0.27 2.47
N ALA A 96 3.04 1.01 2.71
CA ALA A 96 2.23 1.91 3.52
C ALA A 96 0.75 1.96 3.11
N LYS A 97 0.45 2.02 1.81
CA LYS A 97 -0.93 2.07 1.33
C LYS A 97 -1.79 0.85 1.72
N ASN A 98 -1.15 -0.29 2.00
CA ASN A 98 -1.88 -1.49 2.41
C ASN A 98 -2.50 -1.34 3.81
N TYR A 99 -2.07 -0.35 4.57
CA TYR A 99 -2.61 0.02 5.88
C TYR A 99 -3.62 1.17 5.83
N MET A 100 -3.86 1.75 4.64
CA MET A 100 -4.80 2.87 4.48
C MET A 100 -6.24 2.37 4.50
N GLU A 101 -7.12 3.15 5.13
CA GLU A 101 -8.56 2.94 5.05
C GLU A 101 -9.07 3.28 3.63
N PRO A 102 -10.22 2.74 3.20
CA PRO A 102 -10.77 2.99 1.86
C PRO A 102 -10.94 4.49 1.56
N GLU A 103 -11.40 5.26 2.53
CA GLU A 103 -11.64 6.71 2.42
C GLU A 103 -10.32 7.48 2.27
N GLU A 104 -9.27 7.09 3.00
CA GLU A 104 -7.92 7.64 2.87
C GLU A 104 -7.35 7.36 1.48
N LEU A 105 -7.56 6.14 0.99
CA LEU A 105 -7.08 5.73 -0.33
C LEU A 105 -7.78 6.50 -1.45
N ASP A 106 -9.08 6.75 -1.35
CA ASP A 106 -9.84 7.52 -2.33
C ASP A 106 -9.49 9.01 -2.30
N ALA A 107 -9.28 9.57 -1.11
CA ALA A 107 -8.76 10.94 -0.97
C ALA A 107 -7.35 11.07 -1.58
N MET A 108 -6.48 10.08 -1.36
CA MET A 108 -5.14 10.01 -1.97
C MET A 108 -5.23 10.00 -3.50
N LYS A 109 -6.09 9.17 -4.08
CA LYS A 109 -6.28 9.09 -5.54
C LYS A 109 -6.74 10.44 -6.11
N SER A 110 -7.69 11.09 -5.45
CA SER A 110 -8.22 12.38 -5.87
C SER A 110 -7.16 13.48 -5.85
N LEU A 111 -6.37 13.54 -4.78
CA LEU A 111 -5.30 14.51 -4.63
C LEU A 111 -4.20 14.29 -5.69
N VAL A 112 -3.82 13.03 -5.92
CA VAL A 112 -2.84 12.64 -6.96
C VAL A 112 -3.34 13.01 -8.35
N SER A 113 -4.60 12.72 -8.66
CA SER A 113 -5.20 13.06 -9.97
C SER A 113 -5.21 14.57 -10.20
N GLY A 114 -5.67 15.35 -9.21
CA GLY A 114 -5.66 16.81 -9.30
C GLY A 114 -4.27 17.40 -9.48
N PHE A 115 -3.25 16.81 -8.86
CA PHE A 115 -1.86 17.24 -9.08
C PHE A 115 -1.42 17.02 -10.54
N PHE A 116 -1.72 15.85 -11.12
CA PHE A 116 -1.36 15.56 -12.50
C PHE A 116 -2.08 16.46 -13.50
N ASP A 117 -3.38 16.67 -13.30
CA ASP A 117 -4.16 17.58 -14.16
C ASP A 117 -3.56 18.98 -14.18
N PHE A 118 -3.15 19.47 -13.00
CA PHE A 118 -2.53 20.79 -12.89
C PHE A 118 -1.12 20.83 -13.51
N ALA A 119 -0.32 19.79 -13.30
CA ALA A 119 1.02 19.68 -13.87
C ALA A 119 0.96 19.59 -15.42
N GLU A 120 0.00 18.84 -15.97
CA GLU A 120 -0.24 18.77 -17.40
C GLU A 120 -0.63 20.13 -17.98
N MET A 121 -1.46 20.90 -17.25
CA MET A 121 -1.82 22.27 -17.66
C MET A 121 -0.58 23.18 -17.74
N GLN A 122 0.35 23.11 -16.77
CA GLN A 122 1.61 23.88 -16.82
C GLN A 122 2.46 23.48 -18.04
N ALA A 123 2.52 22.17 -18.35
CA ALA A 123 3.24 21.69 -19.53
C ALA A 123 2.62 22.19 -20.84
N LYS A 124 1.28 22.21 -20.96
CA LYS A 124 0.56 22.75 -22.11
C LYS A 124 0.81 24.27 -22.32
N LEU A 125 1.05 25.00 -21.24
CA LEU A 125 1.43 26.43 -21.29
C LEU A 125 2.91 26.65 -21.65
N HIS A 126 3.64 25.59 -21.99
CA HIS A 126 5.08 25.59 -22.29
C HIS A 126 5.94 26.26 -21.19
N LYS A 127 5.47 26.23 -19.96
CA LYS A 127 6.22 26.75 -18.82
C LYS A 127 7.37 25.79 -18.49
N ARG A 128 8.58 26.32 -18.43
CA ARG A 128 9.73 25.54 -17.96
C ARG A 128 9.53 25.22 -16.48
N MET A 129 9.50 23.93 -16.15
CA MET A 129 9.34 23.43 -14.80
C MET A 129 10.62 22.72 -14.36
N TYR A 130 11.09 23.08 -13.17
CA TYR A 130 12.17 22.38 -12.47
C TYR A 130 11.56 21.41 -11.45
N MET A 131 12.35 20.45 -10.96
CA MET A 131 11.90 19.49 -9.95
C MET A 131 11.33 20.18 -8.70
N LYS A 132 11.96 21.27 -8.29
CA LYS A 132 11.48 22.08 -7.17
C LYS A 132 10.10 22.69 -7.42
N ASP A 133 9.85 23.17 -8.64
CA ASP A 133 8.56 23.80 -8.97
C ASP A 133 7.38 22.81 -8.81
N TYR A 134 7.62 21.53 -9.09
CA TYR A 134 6.62 20.48 -8.88
C TYR A 134 6.34 20.22 -7.39
N LEU A 135 7.35 20.33 -6.51
CA LEU A 135 7.11 20.26 -5.06
C LEU A 135 6.32 21.46 -4.55
N ASP A 136 6.69 22.65 -5.00
CA ASP A 136 6.00 23.88 -4.64
C ASP A 136 4.55 23.86 -5.14
N LEU A 137 4.32 23.30 -6.34
CA LEU A 137 3.00 23.08 -6.90
C LEU A 137 2.17 22.12 -6.05
N LEU A 138 2.76 21.00 -5.62
CA LEU A 138 2.10 20.04 -4.76
C LEU A 138 1.72 20.68 -3.41
N ASP A 139 2.64 21.41 -2.79
CA ASP A 139 2.38 22.10 -1.53
C ASP A 139 1.23 23.10 -1.64
N ASN A 140 1.17 23.84 -2.75
CA ASN A 140 0.07 24.76 -3.02
C ASN A 140 -1.27 24.04 -3.21
N LEU A 141 -1.26 22.91 -3.93
CA LEU A 141 -2.46 22.09 -4.10
C LEU A 141 -2.95 21.51 -2.77
N ILE A 142 -2.04 21.01 -1.92
CA ILE A 142 -2.36 20.48 -0.59
C ILE A 142 -3.00 21.58 0.26
N ARG A 143 -2.41 22.80 0.29
CA ARG A 143 -2.97 23.95 1.03
C ARG A 143 -4.33 24.40 0.49
N ALA A 144 -4.50 24.39 -0.84
CA ALA A 144 -5.77 24.75 -1.46
C ALA A 144 -6.92 23.78 -1.15
N ASN A 145 -6.61 22.57 -0.68
CA ASN A 145 -7.56 21.59 -0.18
C ASN A 145 -7.65 21.55 1.34
N ASP A 146 -7.18 22.61 2.04
CA ASP A 146 -7.18 22.73 3.50
C ASP A 146 -6.49 21.54 4.21
N ARG A 147 -5.46 20.95 3.57
CA ARG A 147 -4.69 19.82 4.09
C ARG A 147 -3.34 20.25 4.63
N PRO A 148 -2.81 19.57 5.65
CA PRO A 148 -1.51 19.87 6.21
C PRO A 148 -0.38 19.51 5.23
N VAL A 149 0.63 20.38 5.16
CA VAL A 149 1.83 20.17 4.33
C VAL A 149 2.95 19.63 5.20
N LEU A 150 3.60 18.56 4.77
CA LEU A 150 4.76 18.00 5.44
C LEU A 150 5.95 18.96 5.35
N GLU A 151 6.47 19.37 6.50
CA GLU A 151 7.74 20.07 6.63
C GLU A 151 8.85 19.07 6.99
N GLY A 152 9.86 18.94 6.12
CA GLY A 152 10.98 18.02 6.32
C GLY A 152 10.73 16.59 5.82
N LYS A 153 11.31 15.59 6.52
CA LYS A 153 11.38 14.19 6.05
C LYS A 153 10.49 13.21 6.83
N GLY A 154 9.80 13.68 7.86
CA GLY A 154 9.15 12.81 8.84
C GLY A 154 10.13 12.29 9.90
N LYS A 155 9.60 11.57 10.88
CA LYS A 155 10.35 11.09 12.08
C LYS A 155 10.84 9.65 11.94
N VAL A 156 10.27 8.87 11.01
CA VAL A 156 10.56 7.45 10.82
C VAL A 156 11.09 7.22 9.41
N SER A 157 12.31 6.64 9.31
CA SER A 157 12.85 6.25 8.00
C SER A 157 12.11 5.04 7.44
N PHE A 158 12.12 4.90 6.11
CA PHE A 158 11.50 3.75 5.46
C PHE A 158 12.13 2.42 5.89
N GLU A 159 13.45 2.40 6.06
CA GLU A 159 14.21 1.22 6.51
C GLU A 159 13.79 0.80 7.91
N ALA A 160 13.68 1.73 8.84
CA ALA A 160 13.24 1.45 10.20
C ALA A 160 11.78 0.98 10.24
N ALA A 161 10.90 1.56 9.44
CA ALA A 161 9.52 1.14 9.32
C ALA A 161 9.39 -0.27 8.74
N LYS A 162 10.16 -0.57 7.70
CA LYS A 162 10.22 -1.89 7.06
C LYS A 162 10.71 -2.95 8.04
N GLU A 163 11.80 -2.71 8.74
CA GLU A 163 12.31 -3.64 9.75
C GLU A 163 11.29 -3.91 10.84
N TYR A 164 10.63 -2.87 11.33
CA TYR A 164 9.55 -3.02 12.30
C TYR A 164 8.40 -3.89 11.77
N ALA A 165 7.88 -3.60 10.57
CA ALA A 165 6.80 -4.36 9.98
C ALA A 165 7.18 -5.83 9.73
N GLU A 166 8.41 -6.10 9.29
CA GLU A 166 8.91 -7.47 9.13
C GLU A 166 9.02 -8.23 10.46
N ASN A 167 9.36 -7.55 11.55
CA ASN A 167 9.39 -8.14 12.88
C ASN A 167 7.97 -8.42 13.40
N GLU A 168 7.03 -7.50 13.20
CA GLU A 168 5.61 -7.74 13.51
C GLU A 168 5.05 -8.90 12.66
N TYR A 169 5.43 -9.01 11.38
CA TYR A 169 5.04 -10.13 10.53
C TYR A 169 5.54 -11.49 11.05
N LYS A 170 6.78 -11.56 11.55
CA LYS A 170 7.29 -12.81 12.17
C LYS A 170 6.44 -13.23 13.36
N LYS A 171 6.08 -12.28 14.25
CA LYS A 171 5.20 -12.53 15.39
C LYS A 171 3.80 -12.97 14.94
N TYR A 172 3.24 -12.31 13.93
CA TYR A 172 1.94 -12.64 13.35
C TYR A 172 1.93 -14.08 12.81
N LYS A 173 2.96 -14.47 12.05
CA LYS A 173 3.07 -15.84 11.48
C LYS A 173 3.23 -16.92 12.55
N GLN A 174 3.79 -16.62 13.71
CA GLN A 174 3.86 -17.58 14.83
C GLN A 174 2.50 -17.83 15.50
N ARG A 175 1.55 -16.92 15.35
CA ARG A 175 0.23 -16.95 15.97
C ARG A 175 -0.89 -17.38 15.03
N THR A 176 -0.68 -17.31 13.74
CA THR A 176 -1.68 -17.62 12.72
C THR A 176 -1.33 -18.90 11.99
N LEU A 177 -2.34 -19.74 11.76
CA LEU A 177 -2.19 -20.90 10.90
C LEU A 177 -1.90 -20.45 9.45
N SER A 178 -1.11 -21.23 8.73
CA SER A 178 -0.97 -21.07 7.28
C SER A 178 -2.30 -21.42 6.58
N PRO A 179 -2.55 -20.96 5.36
CA PRO A 179 -3.74 -21.33 4.59
C PRO A 179 -3.91 -22.85 4.45
N ALA A 180 -2.82 -23.60 4.32
CA ALA A 180 -2.85 -25.06 4.26
C ALA A 180 -3.26 -25.70 5.61
N GLU A 181 -2.78 -25.16 6.71
CA GLU A 181 -3.17 -25.59 8.06
C GLU A 181 -4.62 -25.24 8.37
N GLU A 182 -5.10 -24.08 7.93
CA GLU A 182 -6.52 -23.69 8.04
C GLU A 182 -7.42 -24.67 7.29
N ASP A 183 -7.09 -24.97 6.02
CA ASP A 183 -7.83 -25.92 5.18
C ASP A 183 -7.83 -27.35 5.80
N TYR A 184 -6.71 -27.75 6.35
CA TYR A 184 -6.61 -29.04 7.07
C TYR A 184 -7.52 -29.05 8.31
N MET A 185 -7.47 -28.00 9.13
CA MET A 185 -8.32 -27.90 10.32
C MET A 185 -9.81 -27.85 9.99
N GLU A 186 -10.18 -27.17 8.89
CA GLU A 186 -11.55 -27.14 8.39
C GLU A 186 -12.02 -28.54 7.95
N THR A 187 -11.18 -29.26 7.23
CA THR A 187 -11.45 -30.66 6.82
C THR A 187 -11.68 -31.56 8.03
N ILE A 188 -10.82 -31.48 9.06
CA ILE A 188 -10.98 -32.25 10.31
C ILE A 188 -12.29 -31.89 11.01
N ARG A 189 -12.66 -30.61 11.07
CA ARG A 189 -13.95 -30.18 11.66
C ARG A 189 -15.15 -30.77 10.92
N ALA A 190 -15.11 -30.75 9.58
CA ALA A 190 -16.17 -31.31 8.73
C ALA A 190 -16.31 -32.83 8.94
N LEU A 191 -15.20 -33.57 8.98
CA LEU A 191 -15.18 -35.03 9.24
C LEU A 191 -15.75 -35.35 10.64
N ASN A 192 -15.36 -34.61 11.66
CA ASN A 192 -15.86 -34.81 13.02
C ASN A 192 -17.38 -34.50 13.12
N ALA A 193 -17.86 -33.46 12.41
CA ALA A 193 -19.29 -33.16 12.38
C ALA A 193 -20.10 -34.28 11.69
N THR A 194 -19.57 -34.86 10.61
CA THR A 194 -20.19 -35.97 9.88
C THR A 194 -20.20 -37.26 10.75
N ALA A 195 -19.10 -37.55 11.46
CA ALA A 195 -19.01 -38.67 12.37
C ALA A 195 -20.03 -38.56 13.52
N LYS A 196 -20.18 -37.37 14.12
CA LYS A 196 -21.18 -37.11 15.16
C LYS A 196 -22.61 -37.32 14.66
N LYS A 197 -22.95 -36.85 13.43
CA LYS A 197 -24.27 -37.08 12.82
C LYS A 197 -24.57 -38.58 12.64
N LYS A 198 -23.63 -39.32 12.05
CA LYS A 198 -23.79 -40.80 11.88
C LYS A 198 -23.93 -41.55 13.20
N SER A 199 -23.22 -41.11 14.22
CA SER A 199 -23.30 -41.74 15.58
C SER A 199 -24.65 -41.46 16.23
N ALA A 200 -25.26 -40.28 16.02
CA ALA A 200 -26.59 -39.94 16.51
C ALA A 200 -27.70 -40.72 15.77
N GLU A 201 -27.57 -40.86 14.44
CA GLU A 201 -28.52 -41.65 13.63
C GLU A 201 -28.51 -43.13 13.98
N ASN A 202 -27.35 -43.72 14.29
CA ASN A 202 -27.24 -45.12 14.73
C ASN A 202 -27.84 -45.36 16.10
N LYS A 203 -27.83 -44.37 17.01
CA LYS A 203 -28.48 -44.49 18.34
C LYS A 203 -30.01 -44.44 18.28
N ASN A 204 -30.58 -43.86 17.22
CA ASN A 204 -32.02 -43.73 17.05
C ASN A 204 -32.66 -44.81 16.16
N LYS A 205 -31.92 -45.82 15.71
CA LYS A 205 -32.52 -46.97 15.02
C LYS A 205 -33.20 -47.87 16.05
N PRO A 206 -34.50 -48.13 15.95
CA PRO A 206 -35.18 -49.08 16.86
C PRO A 206 -34.56 -50.47 16.66
N GLN A 207 -34.20 -51.08 17.77
CA GLN A 207 -33.85 -52.51 17.81
C GLN A 207 -35.13 -53.27 17.53
N ASN A 208 -35.32 -53.72 16.27
CA ASN A 208 -36.36 -54.72 15.95
C ASN A 208 -35.90 -56.06 16.50
N THR A 209 -36.53 -56.48 17.56
CA THR A 209 -36.57 -57.86 18.03
C THR A 209 -37.75 -58.57 17.36
#